data_e453431753d81a37d30a9dd8a1663004
#
_entry.id   e453431753d81a37d30a9dd8a1663004
#
_cell.length_a   1.000
_cell.length_b   1.000
_cell.length_c   1.000
_cell.angle_alpha   90.00
_cell.angle_beta   90.00
_cell.angle_gamma   90.00
#
_symmetry.space_group_name_H-M   'P 1'
#
loop_
_entity.id
_entity.type
_entity.pdbx_description
1 polymer ?
#
loop_
_entity_poly.entity_id
_entity_poly.type
_entity_poly.pdbx_seq_one_letter_code
_entity_poly.pdbx_strand_id
1 'polypeptide(L)' 'MKKHHAGVDYVLLLECEAPLAEGWVERLRAAGIAARIFGPFSDFSGLMPEGVGRVGVWVPEAAEAEARAWLEGNGGDAGD' A
#
# COMPACT_ATOMS: atom_id res chain seq x y z
N MET A 1 7.85 -9.56 -3.33
CA MET A 1 6.53 -9.98 -3.79
C MET A 1 5.99 -8.98 -4.78
N LYS A 2 5.39 -9.47 -5.84
CA LYS A 2 4.99 -8.63 -6.96
C LYS A 2 3.56 -8.97 -7.35
N LYS A 3 2.82 -7.97 -7.84
CA LYS A 3 1.47 -8.17 -8.29
C LYS A 3 1.28 -7.39 -9.57
N HIS A 4 0.71 -8.03 -10.58
CA HIS A 4 0.48 -7.39 -11.88
C HIS A 4 -0.97 -6.94 -11.95
N HIS A 5 -1.17 -5.67 -12.27
CA HIS A 5 -2.52 -5.12 -12.34
C HIS A 5 -2.56 -4.02 -13.39
N ALA A 6 -3.49 -4.16 -14.33
CA ALA A 6 -3.71 -3.13 -15.36
C ALA A 6 -2.44 -2.80 -16.14
N GLY A 7 -1.63 -3.81 -16.41
CA GLY A 7 -0.42 -3.62 -17.20
C GLY A 7 0.76 -3.10 -16.42
N VAL A 8 0.64 -2.99 -15.12
CA VAL A 8 1.69 -2.45 -14.27
C VAL A 8 2.06 -3.46 -13.21
N ASP A 9 3.35 -3.64 -12.96
CA ASP A 9 3.81 -4.49 -11.88
C ASP A 9 3.93 -3.67 -10.61
N TYR A 10 3.32 -4.17 -9.55
CA TYR A 10 3.34 -3.52 -8.24
C TYR A 10 4.14 -4.35 -7.27
N VAL A 11 4.80 -3.68 -6.33
CA VAL A 11 5.51 -4.34 -5.25
C VAL A 11 4.94 -3.87 -3.93
N LEU A 12 5.00 -4.74 -2.93
CA LEU A 12 4.48 -4.43 -1.61
C LEU A 12 5.40 -3.44 -0.92
N LEU A 13 4.85 -2.32 -0.47
CA LEU A 13 5.62 -1.34 0.27
C LEU A 13 5.47 -1.55 1.76
N LEU A 14 4.24 -1.69 2.24
CA LEU A 14 4.00 -1.92 3.66
C LEU A 14 2.63 -2.55 3.84
N GLU A 15 2.41 -3.12 5.02
CA GLU A 15 1.12 -3.66 5.41
C GLU A 15 0.64 -2.95 6.65
N CYS A 16 -0.65 -2.67 6.70
CA CYS A 16 -1.22 -2.01 7.85
C CYS A 16 -2.73 -2.21 7.83
N GLU A 17 -3.39 -1.69 8.85
CA GLU A 17 -4.84 -1.79 8.92
C GLU A 17 -5.46 -0.93 7.83
N ALA A 18 -6.61 -1.39 7.33
CA ALA A 18 -7.25 -0.76 6.18
C ALA A 18 -7.44 0.75 6.34
N PRO A 19 -7.94 1.24 7.48
CA PRO A 19 -8.09 2.70 7.61
C PRO A 19 -6.79 3.46 7.48
N LEU A 20 -5.71 2.89 8.01
CA LEU A 20 -4.40 3.53 7.91
C LEU A 20 -3.87 3.47 6.48
N ALA A 21 -4.18 2.39 5.78
CA ALA A 21 -3.69 2.22 4.42
C ALA A 21 -4.21 3.31 3.50
N GLU A 22 -5.46 3.73 3.70
CA GLU A 22 -6.01 4.79 2.87
C GLU A 22 -5.25 6.08 3.06
N GLY A 23 -4.88 6.39 4.29
CA GLY A 23 -4.08 7.58 4.55
C GLY A 23 -2.72 7.50 3.90
N TRP A 24 -2.08 6.33 3.98
CA TRP A 24 -0.80 6.14 3.34
C TRP A 24 -0.88 6.36 1.83
N VAL A 25 -1.92 5.78 1.21
CA VAL A 25 -2.09 5.92 -0.23
C VAL A 25 -2.29 7.36 -0.62
N GLU A 26 -3.11 8.10 0.13
CA GLU A 26 -3.32 9.51 -0.18
C GLU A 26 -2.03 10.30 -0.10
N ARG A 27 -1.25 10.05 0.94
CA ARG A 27 0.01 10.77 1.10
C ARG A 27 1.01 10.42 0.01
N LEU A 28 1.08 9.15 -0.34
CA LEU A 28 1.98 8.72 -1.41
C LEU A 28 1.57 9.33 -2.74
N ARG A 29 0.26 9.36 -3.03
CA ARG A 29 -0.21 9.96 -4.26
C ARG A 29 0.09 11.45 -4.29
N ALA A 30 -0.04 12.12 -3.17
CA ALA A 30 0.30 13.54 -3.08
C ALA A 30 1.78 13.77 -3.36
N ALA A 31 2.60 12.75 -3.11
CA ALA A 31 4.03 12.83 -3.40
C ALA A 31 4.37 12.38 -4.82
N GLY A 32 3.35 12.08 -5.63
CA GLY A 32 3.58 11.69 -7.01
C GLY A 32 3.77 10.21 -7.23
N ILE A 33 3.49 9.39 -6.21
CA ILE A 33 3.67 7.95 -6.29
C ILE A 33 2.31 7.29 -6.43
N ALA A 34 2.11 6.49 -7.47
CA ALA A 34 0.80 5.89 -7.78
C ALA A 34 0.55 4.67 -6.92
N ALA A 35 0.33 4.86 -5.63
CA ALA A 35 0.12 3.78 -4.69
C ALA A 35 -1.30 3.23 -4.80
N ARG A 36 -1.45 1.95 -4.48
CA ARG A 36 -2.74 1.28 -4.47
C ARG A 36 -2.82 0.34 -3.29
N ILE A 37 -4.05 0.01 -2.91
CA ILE A 37 -4.30 -0.94 -1.83
C ILE A 37 -4.75 -2.25 -2.45
N PHE A 38 -4.06 -3.34 -2.10
CA PHE A 38 -4.51 -4.68 -2.42
C PHE A 38 -4.55 -5.45 -1.12
N GLY A 39 -5.66 -6.11 -0.88
CA GLY A 39 -5.82 -6.89 0.32
C GLY A 39 -5.99 -8.36 0.01
N PRO A 40 -5.71 -9.22 0.98
CA PRO A 40 -5.86 -10.66 0.74
C PRO A 40 -7.31 -11.06 0.49
N PHE A 41 -8.24 -10.23 0.90
CA PHE A 41 -9.65 -10.52 0.73
C PHE A 41 -10.32 -9.64 -0.29
N SER A 42 -9.55 -9.03 -1.16
CA SER A 42 -10.14 -8.11 -2.12
C SER A 42 -11.14 -8.80 -3.04
N ASP A 43 -10.97 -10.11 -3.23
CA ASP A 43 -11.88 -10.88 -4.09
C ASP A 43 -13.08 -11.41 -3.33
N PHE A 44 -13.14 -11.20 -2.03
CA PHE A 44 -14.23 -11.71 -1.21
C PHE A 44 -15.08 -10.57 -0.70
N SER A 45 -15.48 -9.73 -1.62
CA SER A 45 -16.28 -8.57 -1.29
C SER A 45 -17.42 -8.94 -0.37
N GLY A 46 -17.54 -8.27 0.76
CA GLY A 46 -18.63 -8.54 1.67
C GLY A 46 -18.41 -9.71 2.58
N LEU A 47 -17.34 -10.45 2.40
CA LEU A 47 -17.09 -11.63 3.22
C LEU A 47 -15.94 -11.44 4.18
N MET A 48 -15.46 -10.24 4.32
CA MET A 48 -14.33 -9.97 5.20
C MET A 48 -14.75 -10.18 6.65
N PRO A 49 -14.10 -11.10 7.36
CA PRO A 49 -14.44 -11.30 8.76
C PRO A 49 -14.10 -10.08 9.59
N GLU A 50 -14.83 -9.91 10.64
CA GLU A 50 -14.57 -8.84 11.56
C GLU A 50 -13.17 -9.01 12.15
N GLY A 51 -12.44 -7.93 12.25
CA GLY A 51 -11.11 -7.98 12.81
C GLY A 51 -10.03 -8.26 11.79
N VAL A 52 -10.40 -8.58 10.57
CA VAL A 52 -9.43 -8.79 9.52
C VAL A 52 -9.35 -7.50 8.71
N GLY A 53 -8.47 -6.63 9.12
CA GLY A 53 -8.38 -5.33 8.49
C GLY A 53 -7.03 -5.00 7.89
N ARG A 54 -6.12 -5.97 7.87
CA ARG A 54 -4.80 -5.68 7.34
C ARG A 54 -4.79 -5.81 5.83
N VAL A 55 -4.21 -4.82 5.19
CA VAL A 55 -4.11 -4.78 3.73
C VAL A 55 -2.71 -4.32 3.37
N GLY A 56 -2.35 -4.48 2.12
CA GLY A 56 -1.06 -4.06 1.64
C GLY A 56 -1.15 -2.76 0.87
N VAL A 57 -0.20 -1.88 1.08
CA VAL A 57 -0.01 -0.70 0.27
C VAL A 57 1.06 -1.04 -0.75
N TRP A 58 0.71 -0.93 -2.02
CA TRP A 58 1.57 -1.35 -3.11
C TRP A 58 1.89 -0.17 -4.00
N VAL A 59 3.07 -0.18 -4.56
CA VAL A 59 3.50 0.89 -5.48
C VAL A 59 4.03 0.23 -6.75
N PRO A 60 4.02 0.96 -7.87
CA PRO A 60 4.63 0.43 -9.08
C PRO A 60 6.09 0.08 -8.85
N GLU A 61 6.52 -1.01 -9.44
CA GLU A 61 7.90 -1.44 -9.27
C GLU A 61 8.87 -0.32 -9.64
N ALA A 62 8.55 0.43 -10.68
CA ALA A 62 9.42 1.51 -11.12
C ALA A 62 9.53 2.62 -10.09
N ALA A 63 8.59 2.72 -9.16
CA ALA A 63 8.60 3.75 -8.14
C ALA A 63 9.04 3.21 -6.78
N GLU A 64 9.48 1.97 -6.72
CA GLU A 64 9.76 1.35 -5.44
C GLU A 64 10.83 2.10 -4.66
N ALA A 65 11.94 2.43 -5.30
CA ALA A 65 13.03 3.10 -4.62
C ALA A 65 12.59 4.47 -4.10
N GLU A 66 11.84 5.19 -4.91
CA GLU A 66 11.34 6.49 -4.51
C GLU A 66 10.37 6.37 -3.34
N ALA A 67 9.50 5.37 -3.41
CA ALA A 67 8.51 5.17 -2.35
C ALA A 67 9.18 4.81 -1.04
N ARG A 68 10.19 3.97 -1.08
CA ARG A 68 10.87 3.58 0.15
C ARG A 68 11.64 4.75 0.75
N ALA A 69 12.25 5.56 -0.09
CA ALA A 69 12.95 6.75 0.40
C ALA A 69 11.95 7.73 1.02
N TRP A 70 10.79 7.89 0.38
CA TRP A 70 9.75 8.75 0.92
C TRP A 70 9.27 8.23 2.27
N LEU A 71 9.08 6.92 2.38
CA LEU A 71 8.60 6.32 3.60
C LEU A 71 9.58 6.54 4.75
N GLU A 72 10.87 6.39 4.48
CA GLU A 72 11.88 6.61 5.51
C GLU A 72 11.84 8.04 6.02
N GLY A 73 11.60 8.99 5.14
CA GLY A 73 11.61 10.38 5.53
C GLY A 73 10.30 10.85 6.16
N ASN A 74 9.19 10.14 5.89
CA ASN A 74 7.89 10.64 6.30
C ASN A 74 7.15 9.74 7.24
N GLY A 75 7.34 8.45 7.14
CA GLY A 75 6.51 7.53 7.87
C GLY A 75 7.25 6.45 8.60
N GLY A 76 8.46 6.19 8.18
CA GLY A 76 9.21 5.11 8.77
C GLY A 76 9.42 5.31 10.25
N ASP A 77 9.46 6.55 10.66
CA ASP A 77 9.68 6.88 12.06
C ASP A 77 8.43 6.97 12.86
N ALA A 78 7.31 6.92 12.20
CA ALA A 78 6.06 7.14 12.90
C ALA A 78 5.81 6.10 13.96
N GLY A 79 6.42 4.96 13.81
CA GLY A 79 6.25 3.89 14.78
C GLY A 79 7.14 4.00 15.99
N ASP A 80 8.01 4.92 15.99
CA ASP A 80 8.98 5.05 17.09
C ASP A 80 8.42 5.69 18.31
#